data_24114b3d2e81ab93b088f1905f51c234
#
_entry.id   24114b3d2e81ab93b088f1905f51c234
#
_cell.length_a   1.000
_cell.length_b   1.000
_cell.length_c   1.000
_cell.angle_alpha   90.00
_cell.angle_beta   90.00
_cell.angle_gamma   90.00
#
_symmetry.space_group_name_H-M   'P 1'
#
loop_
_entity.id
_entity.type
_entity.pdbx_description
1 polymer ?
#
loop_
_entity_poly.entity_id
_entity_poly.type
_entity_poly.pdbx_seq_one_letter_code
_entity_poly.pdbx_strand_id
1 'polypeptide(L)'
;MITMKRIFSAIIAGLAFIAFGSVLSGCAEEMVDINDEIALGRCLTPTELSAKIVNGEFIEFSWTKSKGATEFVLELYSDETMSSLVETLVIPAEDLPYTADLEADMTYYARVKGVNGDGAIADSHWAVFDRPLQTYAIKSSLNPELVDRSASSITVKWTSDPEVDHIRVTPALNADEEYTRFDVGADAVAAAQVEVTGLKPSVNYTLAVHFKS
;
A
#
# COMPACT_ATOMS: atom_id res chain seq x y z
N MET A 1 -15.92 -72.01 -14.13
CA MET A 1 -15.12 -73.01 -14.78
C MET A 1 -13.75 -72.91 -14.12
N ILE A 2 -13.53 -73.74 -13.04
CA ILE A 2 -12.61 -74.83 -12.95
C ILE A 2 -11.14 -74.40 -13.17
N THR A 3 -10.11 -74.63 -12.34
CA THR A 3 -9.81 -75.58 -11.26
C THR A 3 -8.39 -75.25 -10.76
N MET A 4 -8.19 -75.16 -9.47
CA MET A 4 -7.42 -76.19 -8.66
C MET A 4 -5.89 -76.21 -8.78
N LYS A 5 -5.27 -76.04 -7.60
CA LYS A 5 -4.36 -76.92 -6.83
C LYS A 5 -2.91 -76.96 -7.29
N ARG A 6 -1.91 -76.95 -6.43
CA ARG A 6 -1.48 -77.76 -5.25
C ARG A 6 -0.20 -77.09 -4.68
N ILE A 7 -0.05 -76.81 -3.43
CA ILE A 7 0.60 -77.57 -2.35
C ILE A 7 1.83 -78.35 -2.79
N PHE A 8 3.00 -78.01 -2.27
CA PHE A 8 3.91 -78.99 -1.67
C PHE A 8 4.81 -78.32 -0.60
N SER A 9 4.81 -79.00 0.53
CA SER A 9 5.61 -78.80 1.72
C SER A 9 6.92 -79.56 1.59
N ALA A 10 8.02 -79.03 2.11
CA ALA A 10 9.12 -79.84 2.67
C ALA A 10 10.07 -78.94 3.50
N ILE A 11 10.07 -79.24 4.68
CA ILE A 11 10.98 -79.27 5.83
C ILE A 11 12.43 -79.57 5.38
N ILE A 12 13.43 -78.89 6.03
CA ILE A 12 14.52 -79.42 6.80
C ILE A 12 15.56 -78.37 7.20
N ALA A 13 15.71 -78.30 8.49
CA ALA A 13 16.90 -78.18 9.33
C ALA A 13 17.97 -77.10 9.11
N GLY A 14 18.06 -76.21 10.05
CA GLY A 14 19.18 -76.05 10.97
C GLY A 14 20.45 -75.41 10.43
N LEU A 15 20.66 -74.18 10.91
CA LEU A 15 21.97 -73.82 11.48
C LEU A 15 21.82 -72.41 12.17
N ALA A 16 22.14 -72.42 13.45
CA ALA A 16 22.19 -71.19 14.24
C ALA A 16 23.37 -70.32 13.78
N PHE A 17 23.07 -69.14 13.27
CA PHE A 17 24.04 -68.09 13.16
C PHE A 17 23.56 -66.95 14.04
N ILE A 18 24.22 -66.76 15.15
CA ILE A 18 24.10 -65.56 15.98
C ILE A 18 24.76 -64.45 15.21
N ALA A 19 23.98 -63.70 14.46
CA ALA A 19 24.39 -62.41 13.93
C ALA A 19 23.92 -61.31 14.90
N PHE A 20 24.88 -60.70 15.54
CA PHE A 20 24.76 -59.48 16.29
C PHE A 20 24.30 -58.38 15.31
N GLY A 21 23.02 -58.25 15.14
CA GLY A 21 22.39 -57.18 14.40
C GLY A 21 22.31 -55.96 15.31
N SER A 22 23.26 -55.03 15.17
CA SER A 22 23.16 -53.68 15.68
C SER A 22 21.85 -53.07 15.21
N VAL A 23 20.93 -52.89 16.13
CA VAL A 23 19.74 -52.05 15.93
C VAL A 23 20.25 -50.60 15.77
N LEU A 24 20.50 -50.23 14.51
CA LEU A 24 20.54 -48.83 14.19
C LEU A 24 19.09 -48.33 14.31
N SER A 25 18.73 -47.95 15.53
CA SER A 25 17.60 -47.06 15.74
C SER A 25 17.99 -45.72 15.08
N GLY A 26 17.75 -45.66 13.78
CA GLY A 26 17.71 -44.38 13.11
C GLY A 26 16.57 -43.59 13.77
N CYS A 27 16.91 -42.62 14.59
CA CYS A 27 16.01 -41.54 14.84
C CYS A 27 15.63 -40.97 13.47
N ALA A 28 14.46 -41.36 12.98
CA ALA A 28 13.77 -40.48 12.05
C ALA A 28 13.50 -39.21 12.85
N GLU A 29 14.40 -38.24 12.78
CA GLU A 29 14.06 -36.87 13.09
C GLU A 29 12.95 -36.55 12.07
N GLU A 30 11.70 -36.61 12.52
CA GLU A 30 10.66 -35.86 11.87
C GLU A 30 11.20 -34.43 11.78
N MET A 31 11.55 -34.01 10.59
CA MET A 31 11.80 -32.60 10.34
C MET A 31 10.47 -31.91 10.60
N VAL A 32 10.27 -31.51 11.83
CA VAL A 32 9.22 -30.57 12.20
C VAL A 32 9.42 -29.36 11.31
N ASP A 33 8.47 -29.08 10.46
CA ASP A 33 8.51 -27.89 9.61
C ASP A 33 8.35 -26.68 10.56
N ILE A 34 9.50 -26.16 11.02
CA ILE A 34 9.58 -25.10 12.03
C ILE A 34 8.77 -23.86 11.61
N ASN A 35 8.41 -23.75 10.32
CA ASN A 35 7.64 -22.64 9.81
C ASN A 35 6.15 -22.67 10.18
N ASP A 36 5.57 -23.84 10.45
CA ASP A 36 4.13 -23.95 10.75
C ASP A 36 3.80 -23.96 12.26
N GLU A 37 4.78 -24.17 13.14
CA GLU A 37 4.55 -24.31 14.59
C GLU A 37 5.05 -23.13 15.46
N ILE A 38 5.63 -22.08 14.88
CA ILE A 38 5.96 -20.92 15.69
C ILE A 38 4.68 -20.14 15.99
N ALA A 39 4.12 -20.41 17.16
CA ALA A 39 3.07 -19.57 17.72
C ALA A 39 3.67 -18.17 18.00
N LEU A 40 3.23 -17.19 17.20
CA LEU A 40 3.64 -15.81 17.41
C LEU A 40 2.94 -15.27 18.66
N GLY A 41 3.69 -14.84 19.65
CA GLY A 41 3.16 -14.09 20.79
C GLY A 41 2.88 -12.62 20.44
N ARG A 42 3.36 -12.17 19.29
CA ARG A 42 3.29 -10.79 18.81
C ARG A 42 3.36 -10.74 17.29
N CYS A 43 2.71 -9.76 16.65
CA CYS A 43 2.90 -9.46 15.23
C CYS A 43 4.36 -9.13 14.93
N LEU A 44 4.86 -9.55 13.77
CA LEU A 44 6.19 -9.12 13.34
C LEU A 44 6.17 -7.63 12.99
N THR A 45 7.27 -6.94 13.25
CA THR A 45 7.43 -5.52 12.92
C THR A 45 7.50 -5.35 11.40
N PRO A 46 6.76 -4.39 10.80
CA PRO A 46 6.88 -4.07 9.39
C PRO A 46 8.32 -3.73 8.98
N THR A 47 8.72 -4.15 7.79
CA THR A 47 10.05 -3.89 7.21
C THR A 47 9.92 -3.34 5.80
N GLU A 48 11.03 -2.90 5.20
CA GLU A 48 11.06 -2.34 3.85
C GLU A 48 10.10 -1.16 3.68
N LEU A 49 10.09 -0.26 4.68
CA LEU A 49 9.24 0.90 4.67
C LEU A 49 9.61 1.83 3.52
N SER A 50 8.62 2.21 2.73
CA SER A 50 8.76 3.17 1.64
C SER A 50 7.60 4.16 1.65
N ALA A 51 7.91 5.41 1.40
CA ALA A 51 6.91 6.44 1.17
C ALA A 51 7.36 7.29 0.00
N LYS A 52 6.45 7.52 -0.95
CA LYS A 52 6.72 8.33 -2.14
C LYS A 52 5.56 9.27 -2.42
N ILE A 53 5.88 10.45 -2.92
CA ILE A 53 4.87 11.42 -3.34
C ILE A 53 4.34 10.99 -4.70
N VAL A 54 3.02 10.95 -4.83
CA VAL A 54 2.31 10.58 -6.05
C VAL A 54 1.46 11.76 -6.49
N ASN A 55 1.63 12.18 -7.73
CA ASN A 55 0.91 13.31 -8.33
C ASN A 55 1.04 14.64 -7.55
N GLY A 56 2.08 14.79 -6.73
CA GLY A 56 2.35 16.02 -5.97
C GLY A 56 1.46 16.28 -4.76
N GLU A 57 0.43 15.47 -4.53
CA GLU A 57 -0.61 15.70 -3.49
C GLU A 57 -0.71 14.57 -2.50
N PHE A 58 -0.47 13.34 -2.97
CA PHE A 58 -0.67 12.15 -2.17
C PHE A 58 0.67 11.55 -1.76
N ILE A 59 0.69 10.89 -0.61
CA ILE A 59 1.82 10.06 -0.22
C ILE A 59 1.37 8.60 -0.26
N GLU A 60 2.00 7.82 -1.11
CA GLU A 60 1.83 6.37 -1.15
C GLU A 60 2.79 5.72 -0.18
N PHE A 61 2.26 5.03 0.80
CA PHE A 61 2.97 4.25 1.81
C PHE A 61 2.98 2.78 1.45
N SER A 62 4.13 2.13 1.61
CA SER A 62 4.25 0.68 1.46
C SER A 62 5.26 0.09 2.43
N TRP A 63 5.05 -1.16 2.81
CA TRP A 63 5.95 -1.98 3.63
C TRP A 63 5.68 -3.45 3.40
N THR A 64 6.58 -4.31 3.86
CA THR A 64 6.37 -5.76 3.79
C THR A 64 5.29 -6.19 4.78
N LYS A 65 4.31 -6.96 4.31
CA LYS A 65 3.25 -7.52 5.15
C LYS A 65 3.84 -8.38 6.27
N SER A 66 3.43 -8.11 7.48
CA SER A 66 3.99 -8.76 8.67
C SER A 66 3.18 -10.01 9.06
N LYS A 67 3.84 -11.12 9.33
CA LYS A 67 3.16 -12.32 9.84
C LYS A 67 2.45 -12.00 11.16
N GLY A 68 1.18 -12.38 11.24
CA GLY A 68 0.32 -12.15 12.39
C GLY A 68 -0.49 -10.84 12.37
N ALA A 69 -0.12 -9.87 11.53
CA ALA A 69 -0.91 -8.64 11.37
C ALA A 69 -2.04 -8.84 10.37
N THR A 70 -3.23 -8.39 10.72
CA THR A 70 -4.39 -8.28 9.85
C THR A 70 -4.62 -6.84 9.37
N GLU A 71 -4.08 -5.90 10.12
CA GLU A 71 -4.12 -4.46 9.83
C GLU A 71 -2.85 -3.77 10.34
N PHE A 72 -2.67 -2.54 9.95
CA PHE A 72 -1.55 -1.69 10.37
C PHE A 72 -2.07 -0.38 10.92
N VAL A 73 -1.39 0.13 11.94
CA VAL A 73 -1.60 1.48 12.46
C VAL A 73 -0.43 2.34 11.99
N LEU A 74 -0.71 3.32 11.12
CA LEU A 74 0.21 4.35 10.66
C LEU A 74 -0.08 5.64 11.42
N GLU A 75 0.92 6.20 12.09
CA GLU A 75 0.85 7.50 12.76
C GLU A 75 1.74 8.52 12.07
N LEU A 76 1.19 9.71 11.87
CA LEU A 76 1.85 10.85 11.26
C LEU A 76 2.03 11.95 12.29
N TYR A 77 3.22 12.53 12.34
CA TYR A 77 3.63 13.56 13.29
C TYR A 77 4.17 14.78 12.56
N SER A 78 3.99 15.96 13.14
CA SER A 78 4.55 17.20 12.61
C SER A 78 5.97 17.51 13.10
N ASP A 79 6.53 16.66 13.98
CA ASP A 79 7.86 16.86 14.55
C ASP A 79 8.68 15.56 14.59
N GLU A 80 10.00 15.69 14.49
CA GLU A 80 10.95 14.57 14.45
C GLU A 80 10.92 13.72 15.74
N THR A 81 10.58 14.32 16.87
CA THR A 81 10.50 13.62 18.16
C THR A 81 9.22 12.80 18.30
N MET A 82 8.31 12.89 17.33
CA MET A 82 7.01 12.20 17.32
C MET A 82 6.17 12.51 18.55
N SER A 83 6.20 13.76 19.00
CA SER A 83 5.43 14.26 20.15
C SER A 83 4.11 14.94 19.74
N SER A 84 4.04 15.47 18.51
CA SER A 84 2.90 16.19 17.97
C SER A 84 2.19 15.34 16.91
N LEU A 85 1.29 14.45 17.37
CA LEU A 85 0.50 13.59 16.50
C LEU A 85 -0.44 14.44 15.63
N VAL A 86 -0.40 14.23 14.32
CA VAL A 86 -1.29 14.87 13.33
C VAL A 86 -2.44 13.93 13.02
N GLU A 87 -2.14 12.67 12.68
CA GLU A 87 -3.15 11.72 12.23
C GLU A 87 -2.78 10.29 12.60
N THR A 88 -3.81 9.47 12.78
CA THR A 88 -3.69 8.01 12.95
C THR A 88 -4.58 7.32 11.93
N LEU A 89 -3.97 6.49 11.08
CA LEU A 89 -4.64 5.74 10.04
C LEU A 89 -4.60 4.24 10.38
N VAL A 90 -5.74 3.57 10.29
CA VAL A 90 -5.84 2.11 10.41
C VAL A 90 -6.02 1.53 9.01
N ILE A 91 -5.08 0.73 8.56
CA ILE A 91 -4.95 0.26 7.18
C ILE A 91 -5.06 -1.26 7.16
N PRO A 92 -6.11 -1.84 6.56
CA PRO A 92 -6.19 -3.28 6.34
C PRO A 92 -4.96 -3.80 5.57
N ALA A 93 -4.50 -5.00 5.89
CA ALA A 93 -3.29 -5.54 5.26
C ALA A 93 -3.43 -5.78 3.75
N GLU A 94 -4.65 -5.93 3.24
CA GLU A 94 -4.96 -6.03 1.81
C GLU A 94 -4.86 -4.70 1.06
N ASP A 95 -5.01 -3.56 1.75
CA ASP A 95 -5.03 -2.22 1.15
C ASP A 95 -3.64 -1.62 0.89
N LEU A 96 -2.59 -2.41 1.07
CA LEU A 96 -1.24 -1.99 0.73
C LEU A 96 -0.93 -2.17 -0.77
N PRO A 97 -0.29 -1.20 -1.44
CA PRO A 97 0.17 0.10 -0.92
C PRO A 97 -0.99 1.06 -0.64
N TYR A 98 -0.87 1.86 0.42
CA TYR A 98 -1.90 2.79 0.87
C TYR A 98 -1.55 4.22 0.47
N THR A 99 -2.53 4.97 -0.06
CA THR A 99 -2.36 6.37 -0.46
C THR A 99 -3.10 7.27 0.51
N ALA A 100 -2.38 8.17 1.15
CA ALA A 100 -2.92 9.20 2.04
C ALA A 100 -2.97 10.56 1.32
N ASP A 101 -4.08 11.28 1.51
CA ASP A 101 -4.24 12.69 1.11
C ASP A 101 -3.87 13.55 2.33
N LEU A 102 -2.78 14.29 2.23
CA LEU A 102 -2.23 15.06 3.34
C LEU A 102 -2.18 16.56 3.02
N GLU A 103 -2.14 17.39 4.07
CA GLU A 103 -2.03 18.83 3.88
C GLU A 103 -0.77 19.19 3.08
N ALA A 104 -0.91 20.15 2.17
CA ALA A 104 0.19 20.66 1.37
C ALA A 104 1.16 21.54 2.21
N ASP A 105 2.41 21.63 1.75
CA ASP A 105 3.49 22.42 2.38
C ASP A 105 3.80 22.00 3.84
N MET A 106 3.63 20.74 4.14
CA MET A 106 3.86 20.20 5.47
C MET A 106 4.99 19.16 5.46
N THR A 107 5.67 19.06 6.58
CA THR A 107 6.64 17.99 6.83
C THR A 107 6.07 17.02 7.84
N TYR A 108 6.05 15.73 7.47
CA TYR A 108 5.55 14.66 8.31
C TYR A 108 6.66 13.69 8.68
N TYR A 109 6.57 13.18 9.90
CA TYR A 109 7.36 12.05 10.40
C TYR A 109 6.39 10.90 10.65
N ALA A 110 6.76 9.70 10.21
CA ALA A 110 5.83 8.58 10.20
C ALA A 110 6.39 7.36 10.92
N ARG A 111 5.50 6.61 11.57
CA ARG A 111 5.79 5.28 12.09
C ARG A 111 4.60 4.35 11.88
N VAL A 112 4.88 3.07 11.77
CA VAL A 112 3.85 2.04 11.55
C VAL A 112 4.06 0.84 12.44
N LYS A 113 2.98 0.20 12.87
CA LYS A 113 2.99 -1.08 13.56
C LYS A 113 1.94 -2.03 12.97
N GLY A 114 2.22 -3.32 13.04
CA GLY A 114 1.24 -4.36 12.73
C GLY A 114 0.37 -4.68 13.93
N VAL A 115 -0.93 -4.83 13.67
CA VAL A 115 -1.96 -5.15 14.67
C VAL A 115 -2.71 -6.39 14.23
N ASN A 116 -3.05 -7.25 15.19
CA ASN A 116 -3.97 -8.36 14.97
C ASN A 116 -5.35 -7.95 15.44
N GLY A 117 -6.26 -7.70 14.49
CA GLY A 117 -7.59 -7.18 14.78
C GLY A 117 -8.43 -8.05 15.72
N ASP A 118 -8.13 -9.35 15.76
CA ASP A 118 -8.81 -10.29 16.67
C ASP A 118 -8.25 -10.23 18.11
N GLY A 119 -7.12 -9.53 18.32
CA GLY A 119 -6.46 -9.43 19.61
C GLY A 119 -5.84 -10.73 20.12
N ALA A 120 -5.71 -11.74 19.25
CA ALA A 120 -5.18 -13.07 19.62
C ALA A 120 -3.69 -13.02 19.98
N ILE A 121 -2.94 -12.07 19.40
CA ILE A 121 -1.51 -11.83 19.66
C ILE A 121 -1.27 -10.33 19.85
N ALA A 122 -0.17 -10.00 20.53
CA ALA A 122 0.17 -8.60 20.77
C ALA A 122 0.58 -7.87 19.47
N ASP A 123 0.39 -6.54 19.46
CA ASP A 123 0.87 -5.66 18.40
C ASP A 123 2.38 -5.78 18.20
N SER A 124 2.86 -5.47 17.01
CA SER A 124 4.30 -5.37 16.75
C SER A 124 4.94 -4.19 17.48
N HIS A 125 6.25 -4.14 17.46
CA HIS A 125 6.95 -2.88 17.73
C HIS A 125 6.71 -1.89 16.59
N TRP A 126 6.90 -0.60 16.89
CA TRP A 126 6.88 0.45 15.88
C TRP A 126 8.09 0.32 14.94
N ALA A 127 7.84 0.48 13.66
CA ALA A 127 8.85 0.73 12.64
C ALA A 127 8.73 2.21 12.22
N VAL A 128 9.84 2.91 12.16
CA VAL A 128 9.91 4.34 11.86
C VAL A 128 10.42 4.52 10.43
N PHE A 129 9.82 5.45 9.68
CA PHE A 129 10.33 5.84 8.37
C PHE A 129 11.60 6.67 8.53
N ASP A 130 12.65 6.31 7.80
CA ASP A 130 14.00 6.89 7.95
C ASP A 130 14.11 8.37 7.53
N ARG A 131 13.14 8.87 6.79
CA ARG A 131 13.16 10.21 6.23
C ARG A 131 11.86 10.95 6.49
N PRO A 132 11.94 12.26 6.75
CA PRO A 132 10.75 13.08 6.76
C PRO A 132 10.09 13.09 5.37
N LEU A 133 8.78 13.19 5.37
CA LEU A 133 7.93 13.25 4.18
C LEU A 133 7.46 14.70 4.03
N GLN A 134 7.84 15.35 2.94
CA GLN A 134 7.44 16.72 2.71
C GLN A 134 6.47 16.79 1.54
N THR A 135 5.25 17.24 1.81
CA THR A 135 4.27 17.56 0.76
C THR A 135 4.63 18.85 0.07
N TYR A 136 4.21 18.98 -1.19
CA TYR A 136 4.53 20.18 -1.95
C TYR A 136 3.66 21.38 -1.51
N ALA A 137 4.26 22.56 -1.59
CA ALA A 137 3.54 23.81 -1.36
C ALA A 137 2.48 24.03 -2.44
N ILE A 138 1.29 24.49 -2.03
CA ILE A 138 0.30 25.00 -2.97
C ILE A 138 0.81 26.35 -3.48
N LYS A 139 1.08 26.46 -4.79
CA LYS A 139 1.45 27.74 -5.39
C LYS A 139 0.21 28.63 -5.51
N SER A 140 -0.05 29.44 -4.51
CA SER A 140 -1.17 30.38 -4.49
C SER A 140 -1.01 31.57 -5.50
N SER A 141 0.17 31.69 -6.12
CA SER A 141 0.49 32.76 -7.06
C SER A 141 -0.11 32.60 -8.46
N LEU A 142 -0.71 31.45 -8.78
CA LEU A 142 -1.27 31.19 -10.10
C LEU A 142 -2.50 32.04 -10.44
N ASN A 143 -3.28 32.46 -9.45
CA ASN A 143 -4.50 33.25 -9.61
C ASN A 143 -5.37 32.76 -10.79
N PRO A 144 -5.92 31.53 -10.74
CA PRO A 144 -6.71 31.02 -11.85
C PRO A 144 -7.97 31.86 -12.05
N GLU A 145 -8.20 32.23 -13.30
CA GLU A 145 -9.34 33.05 -13.68
C GLU A 145 -10.17 32.31 -14.74
N LEU A 146 -11.50 32.36 -14.61
CA LEU A 146 -12.41 31.95 -15.64
C LEU A 146 -12.47 33.01 -16.75
N VAL A 147 -12.04 32.66 -17.96
CA VAL A 147 -12.02 33.58 -19.12
C VAL A 147 -13.27 33.44 -19.95
N ASP A 148 -13.70 32.22 -20.20
CA ASP A 148 -14.87 31.94 -21.02
C ASP A 148 -15.55 30.63 -20.58
N ARG A 149 -16.81 30.47 -20.96
CA ARG A 149 -17.61 29.27 -20.70
C ARG A 149 -18.64 29.02 -21.77
N SER A 150 -18.84 27.76 -22.09
CA SER A 150 -19.94 27.28 -22.92
C SER A 150 -20.85 26.32 -22.14
N ALA A 151 -21.77 25.66 -22.83
CA ALA A 151 -22.59 24.63 -22.20
C ALA A 151 -21.80 23.37 -21.80
N SER A 152 -20.61 23.13 -22.39
CA SER A 152 -19.82 21.91 -22.21
C SER A 152 -18.33 22.17 -22.08
N SER A 153 -17.89 23.42 -21.99
CA SER A 153 -16.49 23.77 -21.79
C SER A 153 -16.30 25.00 -20.92
N ILE A 154 -15.12 25.11 -20.35
CA ILE A 154 -14.65 26.27 -19.58
C ILE A 154 -13.22 26.57 -20.01
N THR A 155 -12.91 27.85 -20.23
CA THR A 155 -11.55 28.31 -20.46
C THR A 155 -10.99 28.91 -19.20
N VAL A 156 -9.89 28.32 -18.71
CA VAL A 156 -9.17 28.78 -17.50
C VAL A 156 -7.84 29.38 -17.92
N LYS A 157 -7.53 30.52 -17.34
CA LYS A 157 -6.25 31.22 -17.48
C LYS A 157 -5.60 31.32 -16.09
N TRP A 158 -4.27 31.32 -16.05
CA TRP A 158 -3.49 31.47 -14.82
C TRP A 158 -2.26 32.36 -15.02
N THR A 159 -1.61 32.74 -13.93
CA THR A 159 -0.30 33.40 -14.02
C THR A 159 0.71 32.40 -14.62
N SER A 160 1.46 32.82 -15.64
CA SER A 160 2.40 31.95 -16.37
C SER A 160 3.35 31.21 -15.44
N ASP A 161 3.33 29.89 -15.50
CA ASP A 161 4.22 29.02 -14.77
C ASP A 161 4.54 27.77 -15.63
N PRO A 162 5.81 27.47 -15.90
CA PRO A 162 6.22 26.37 -16.77
C PRO A 162 6.01 24.98 -16.15
N GLU A 163 5.76 24.91 -14.84
CA GLU A 163 5.58 23.67 -14.11
C GLU A 163 4.12 23.18 -14.10
N VAL A 164 3.17 23.97 -14.63
CA VAL A 164 1.77 23.51 -14.75
C VAL A 164 1.70 22.25 -15.59
N ASP A 165 1.02 21.24 -15.10
CA ASP A 165 0.95 19.91 -15.69
C ASP A 165 -0.47 19.50 -16.09
N HIS A 166 -1.44 19.70 -15.18
CA HIS A 166 -2.81 19.30 -15.45
C HIS A 166 -3.83 20.14 -14.66
N ILE A 167 -5.09 20.00 -15.04
CA ILE A 167 -6.23 20.55 -14.30
C ILE A 167 -7.09 19.38 -13.79
N ARG A 168 -7.39 19.38 -12.50
CA ARG A 168 -8.42 18.53 -11.91
C ARG A 168 -9.75 19.20 -11.96
N VAL A 169 -10.76 18.46 -12.38
CA VAL A 169 -12.13 18.93 -12.47
C VAL A 169 -13.02 18.02 -11.65
N THR A 170 -13.60 18.55 -10.59
CA THR A 170 -14.45 17.78 -9.67
C THR A 170 -15.86 18.40 -9.65
N PRO A 171 -16.94 17.61 -9.82
CA PRO A 171 -18.30 18.10 -9.64
C PRO A 171 -18.51 18.60 -8.21
N ALA A 172 -18.94 19.85 -8.05
CA ALA A 172 -19.00 20.52 -6.74
C ALA A 172 -20.10 19.99 -5.80
N LEU A 173 -21.10 19.24 -6.34
CA LEU A 173 -22.22 18.71 -5.56
C LEU A 173 -21.97 17.30 -4.99
N ASN A 174 -20.93 16.61 -5.46
CA ASN A 174 -20.60 15.26 -5.04
C ASN A 174 -19.10 15.20 -4.77
N ALA A 175 -18.71 15.56 -3.56
CA ALA A 175 -17.30 15.51 -3.13
C ALA A 175 -16.69 14.09 -3.22
N ASP A 176 -17.55 13.06 -3.26
CA ASP A 176 -17.16 11.66 -3.42
C ASP A 176 -17.08 11.21 -4.90
N GLU A 177 -17.40 12.08 -5.86
CA GLU A 177 -17.22 11.75 -7.28
C GLU A 177 -15.76 11.89 -7.67
N GLU A 178 -15.27 10.88 -8.36
CA GLU A 178 -13.93 10.84 -8.94
C GLU A 178 -13.68 12.08 -9.83
N TYR A 179 -12.56 12.75 -9.62
CA TYR A 179 -12.19 13.88 -10.44
C TYR A 179 -11.80 13.46 -11.86
N THR A 180 -11.98 14.33 -12.83
CA THR A 180 -11.44 14.17 -14.18
C THR A 180 -10.14 14.97 -14.30
N ARG A 181 -9.07 14.30 -14.76
CA ARG A 181 -7.78 14.91 -15.05
C ARG A 181 -7.74 15.39 -16.50
N PHE A 182 -7.31 16.64 -16.70
CA PHE A 182 -7.03 17.21 -18.01
C PHE A 182 -5.55 17.59 -18.07
N ASP A 183 -4.78 16.89 -18.90
CA ASP A 183 -3.37 17.20 -19.11
C ASP A 183 -3.21 18.51 -19.88
N VAL A 184 -2.28 19.36 -19.42
CA VAL A 184 -2.01 20.66 -20.04
C VAL A 184 -0.80 20.51 -20.96
N GLY A 185 -1.02 20.59 -22.27
CA GLY A 185 0.04 20.50 -23.27
C GLY A 185 0.98 21.74 -23.25
N ALA A 186 2.16 21.58 -23.85
CA ALA A 186 3.18 22.64 -23.85
C ALA A 186 2.71 24.00 -24.41
N ASP A 187 1.85 23.97 -25.44
CA ASP A 187 1.28 25.20 -26.01
C ASP A 187 0.34 25.92 -25.05
N ALA A 188 -0.46 25.17 -24.30
CA ALA A 188 -1.35 25.70 -23.27
C ALA A 188 -0.58 26.24 -22.05
N VAL A 189 0.51 25.57 -21.66
CA VAL A 189 1.43 26.04 -20.63
C VAL A 189 2.06 27.38 -21.06
N ALA A 190 2.54 27.47 -22.32
CA ALA A 190 3.12 28.71 -22.86
C ALA A 190 2.09 29.85 -22.95
N ALA A 191 0.84 29.52 -23.30
CA ALA A 191 -0.27 30.47 -23.32
C ALA A 191 -0.81 30.83 -21.94
N ALA A 192 -0.43 30.07 -20.89
CA ALA A 192 -0.98 30.12 -19.56
C ALA A 192 -2.53 30.04 -19.54
N GLN A 193 -3.07 29.22 -20.43
CA GLN A 193 -4.52 29.10 -20.63
C GLN A 193 -4.86 27.74 -21.26
N VAL A 194 -5.98 27.16 -20.85
CA VAL A 194 -6.50 25.93 -21.45
C VAL A 194 -8.02 25.93 -21.47
N GLU A 195 -8.59 25.29 -22.49
CA GLU A 195 -10.01 24.98 -22.54
C GLU A 195 -10.24 23.55 -22.04
N VAL A 196 -10.96 23.43 -20.95
CA VAL A 196 -11.44 22.17 -20.37
C VAL A 196 -12.78 21.84 -21.02
N THR A 197 -12.86 20.72 -21.73
CA THR A 197 -14.04 20.29 -22.49
C THR A 197 -14.72 19.07 -21.89
N GLY A 198 -15.90 18.70 -22.42
CA GLY A 198 -16.62 17.51 -21.98
C GLY A 198 -17.41 17.67 -20.67
N LEU A 199 -17.61 18.89 -20.22
CA LEU A 199 -18.38 19.19 -19.03
C LEU A 199 -19.88 19.01 -19.27
N LYS A 200 -20.63 18.65 -18.23
CA LYS A 200 -22.09 18.53 -18.27
C LYS A 200 -22.73 19.90 -18.06
N PRO A 201 -23.75 20.28 -18.85
CA PRO A 201 -24.48 21.53 -18.64
C PRO A 201 -25.13 21.59 -17.25
N SER A 202 -25.19 22.79 -16.68
CA SER A 202 -25.85 23.04 -15.39
C SER A 202 -25.25 22.32 -14.19
N VAL A 203 -24.02 21.80 -14.29
CA VAL A 203 -23.26 21.25 -13.16
C VAL A 203 -22.25 22.29 -12.71
N ASN A 204 -22.12 22.48 -11.41
CA ASN A 204 -21.04 23.27 -10.82
C ASN A 204 -19.80 22.41 -10.71
N TYR A 205 -18.64 22.95 -11.08
CA TYR A 205 -17.36 22.26 -11.00
C TYR A 205 -16.38 23.05 -10.15
N THR A 206 -15.55 22.33 -9.41
CA THR A 206 -14.33 22.86 -8.80
C THR A 206 -13.16 22.53 -9.72
N LEU A 207 -12.33 23.50 -10.03
CA LEU A 207 -11.12 23.34 -10.84
C LEU A 207 -9.90 23.64 -9.98
N ALA A 208 -8.90 22.75 -10.05
CA ALA A 208 -7.61 22.95 -9.43
C ALA A 208 -6.51 22.82 -10.48
N VAL A 209 -5.58 23.75 -10.50
CA VAL A 209 -4.43 23.74 -11.42
C VAL A 209 -3.25 23.12 -10.69
N HIS A 210 -2.69 22.07 -11.26
CA HIS A 210 -1.63 21.27 -10.68
C HIS A 210 -0.30 21.42 -11.41
N PHE A 211 0.78 21.18 -10.69
CA PHE A 211 2.15 21.29 -11.16
C PHE A 211 2.77 19.91 -11.41
N LYS A 212 3.88 19.91 -12.15
CA LYS A 212 4.73 18.72 -12.26
C LYS A 212 5.30 18.36 -10.90
N SER A 213 5.19 17.08 -10.54
CA SER A 213 5.82 16.48 -9.38
C SER A 213 7.20 15.93 -9.73
#